data_7a635dc1a1d3bca4f1a934428f55b544
#
_entry.id   7a635dc1a1d3bca4f1a934428f55b544
#
_cell.length_a   1.000
_cell.length_b   1.000
_cell.length_c   1.000
_cell.angle_alpha   90.00
_cell.angle_beta   90.00
_cell.angle_gamma   90.00
#
_symmetry.space_group_name_H-M   'P 1'
#
loop_
_entity.id
_entity.type
_entity.pdbx_description
1 polymer ?
#
loop_
_entity_poly.entity_id
_entity_poly.type
_entity_poly.pdbx_seq_one_letter_code
_entity_poly.pdbx_strand_id
1 'polypeptide(L)'
;STHCAGGIDLALVAETGAQKLVIAISSRALFNLDDAHRIFEQEGLDAYSDYQIEKEDDTLEPGQAFPMVKKLLALNSQLPDSLGIEVILLSRNSADTGLRVFNSIEHHGLSITRAAFCGGEPPWRYIEAFGCQLFLSAEGGDVRVALDNGVAAATLVSNATAATEDDQLRFAFDGDCLLYTSPSPR
;
A
#
# COMPACT_ATOMS: atom_id res chain seq x y z
N SER A 1 0.08 -43.46 8.03
CA SER A 1 -0.58 -42.70 6.97
C SER A 1 -1.56 -41.71 7.59
N THR A 2 -1.11 -40.49 7.90
CA THR A 2 -1.98 -39.49 8.48
C THR A 2 -1.97 -38.31 7.52
N HIS A 3 -3.06 -38.10 6.81
CA HIS A 3 -3.33 -36.97 5.96
C HIS A 3 -3.68 -35.80 6.88
N CYS A 4 -2.83 -34.77 6.93
CA CYS A 4 -3.21 -33.45 7.42
C CYS A 4 -3.90 -32.69 6.27
N ALA A 5 -5.20 -32.88 6.14
CA ALA A 5 -6.04 -31.99 5.34
C ALA A 5 -6.56 -30.91 6.29
N GLY A 6 -5.82 -29.83 6.43
CA GLY A 6 -6.32 -28.56 7.02
C GLY A 6 -7.23 -27.88 6.02
N GLY A 7 -8.45 -28.39 5.84
CA GLY A 7 -9.48 -27.67 5.10
C GLY A 7 -9.92 -26.47 5.93
N ILE A 8 -9.85 -25.27 5.34
CA ILE A 8 -10.52 -24.09 5.90
C ILE A 8 -12.01 -24.40 5.88
N ASP A 9 -12.63 -24.41 7.05
CA ASP A 9 -14.06 -24.63 7.19
C ASP A 9 -14.82 -23.41 6.63
N LEU A 10 -15.27 -23.55 5.39
CA LEU A 10 -16.04 -22.52 4.68
C LEU A 10 -17.36 -22.15 5.40
N ALA A 11 -17.85 -23.02 6.32
CA ALA A 11 -19.04 -22.74 7.10
C ALA A 11 -18.81 -21.66 8.16
N LEU A 12 -17.58 -21.49 8.66
CA LEU A 12 -17.23 -20.45 9.64
C LEU A 12 -17.14 -19.05 9.01
N VAL A 13 -16.99 -18.98 7.68
CA VAL A 13 -16.89 -17.71 6.91
C VAL A 13 -18.27 -17.08 6.69
N ALA A 14 -19.34 -17.83 6.80
CA ALA A 14 -20.70 -17.38 6.49
C ALA A 14 -21.34 -16.47 7.58
N GLU A 15 -20.78 -16.41 8.78
CA GLU A 15 -21.32 -15.58 9.89
C GLU A 15 -20.59 -14.26 10.11
N THR A 16 -19.45 -14.05 9.46
CA THR A 16 -18.75 -12.77 9.47
C THR A 16 -19.01 -12.05 8.15
N GLY A 17 -19.56 -10.84 8.22
CA GLY A 17 -19.82 -10.01 7.03
C GLY A 17 -18.60 -9.94 6.11
N ALA A 18 -18.78 -9.45 4.87
CA ALA A 18 -17.78 -9.47 3.81
C ALA A 18 -16.34 -9.27 4.33
N GLN A 19 -15.50 -10.30 4.20
CA GLN A 19 -14.10 -10.23 4.64
C GLN A 19 -13.28 -9.53 3.57
N LYS A 20 -12.71 -8.40 3.92
CA LYS A 20 -11.83 -7.64 3.03
C LYS A 20 -10.39 -7.76 3.47
N LEU A 21 -9.52 -8.06 2.51
CA LEU A 21 -8.09 -7.79 2.66
C LEU A 21 -7.85 -6.30 2.41
N VAL A 22 -7.54 -5.55 3.45
CA VAL A 22 -7.28 -4.10 3.36
C VAL A 22 -5.78 -3.85 3.35
N ILE A 23 -5.29 -3.25 2.28
CA ILE A 23 -3.87 -2.93 2.09
C ILE A 23 -3.72 -1.41 2.06
N ALA A 24 -2.90 -0.89 2.95
CA ALA A 24 -2.51 0.51 2.94
C ALA A 24 -1.30 0.73 2.04
N ILE A 25 -1.32 1.79 1.23
CA ILE A 25 -0.22 2.15 0.34
C ILE A 25 0.13 3.61 0.45
N SER A 26 1.43 3.93 0.42
CA SER A 26 1.88 5.32 0.39
C SER A 26 1.70 5.95 -0.99
N SER A 27 1.44 7.27 -1.04
CA SER A 27 1.30 8.01 -2.30
C SER A 27 2.55 7.90 -3.19
N ARG A 28 3.76 7.94 -2.61
CA ARG A 28 5.04 7.78 -3.32
C ARG A 28 5.28 6.37 -3.85
N ALA A 29 4.67 5.36 -3.26
CA ALA A 29 4.71 4.01 -3.82
C ALA A 29 3.74 3.86 -5.00
N LEU A 30 2.57 4.50 -4.90
CA LEU A 30 1.53 4.40 -5.93
C LEU A 30 1.86 5.23 -7.17
N PHE A 31 2.38 6.45 -7.00
CA PHE A 31 2.72 7.36 -8.08
C PHE A 31 4.16 7.87 -8.00
N ASN A 32 4.70 8.27 -9.15
CA ASN A 32 5.99 8.96 -9.19
C ASN A 32 5.83 10.41 -8.71
N LEU A 33 6.41 10.70 -7.56
CA LEU A 33 6.44 12.02 -6.92
C LEU A 33 7.88 12.54 -6.75
N ASP A 34 8.84 12.03 -7.54
CA ASP A 34 10.25 12.35 -7.37
C ASP A 34 10.56 13.84 -7.58
N ASP A 35 9.91 14.49 -8.55
CA ASP A 35 10.07 15.93 -8.78
C ASP A 35 9.56 16.74 -7.59
N ALA A 36 8.39 16.40 -7.08
CA ALA A 36 7.81 17.06 -5.90
C ALA A 36 8.69 16.83 -4.65
N HIS A 37 9.21 15.62 -4.47
CA HIS A 37 10.10 15.31 -3.36
C HIS A 37 11.42 16.08 -3.43
N ARG A 38 12.00 16.23 -4.62
CA ARG A 38 13.20 17.04 -4.84
C ARG A 38 12.97 18.51 -4.46
N ILE A 39 11.81 19.09 -4.80
CA ILE A 39 11.44 20.46 -4.40
C ILE A 39 11.34 20.53 -2.87
N PHE A 40 10.71 19.54 -2.24
CA PHE A 40 10.63 19.49 -0.78
C PHE A 40 12.02 19.46 -0.11
N GLU A 41 12.95 18.68 -0.62
CA GLU A 41 14.31 18.58 -0.07
C GLU A 41 15.15 19.83 -0.30
N GLN A 42 14.96 20.53 -1.42
CA GLN A 42 15.78 21.68 -1.79
C GLN A 42 15.20 23.02 -1.32
N GLU A 43 13.89 23.15 -1.32
CA GLU A 43 13.20 24.43 -1.14
C GLU A 43 12.23 24.42 0.07
N GLY A 44 11.93 23.24 0.63
CA GLY A 44 11.11 23.10 1.81
C GLY A 44 9.62 22.88 1.55
N LEU A 45 8.84 22.92 2.66
CA LEU A 45 7.44 22.54 2.65
C LEU A 45 6.55 23.52 1.84
N ASP A 46 6.80 24.80 1.96
CA ASP A 46 5.97 25.82 1.30
C ASP A 46 6.08 25.71 -0.22
N ALA A 47 7.30 25.63 -0.75
CA ALA A 47 7.54 25.44 -2.19
C ALA A 47 6.96 24.10 -2.71
N TYR A 48 7.03 23.05 -1.91
CA TYR A 48 6.38 21.79 -2.21
C TYR A 48 4.86 21.92 -2.31
N SER A 49 4.24 22.62 -1.36
CA SER A 49 2.79 22.87 -1.35
C SER A 49 2.35 23.65 -2.57
N ASP A 50 3.03 24.76 -2.85
CA ASP A 50 2.75 25.60 -4.01
C ASP A 50 2.87 24.81 -5.33
N TYR A 51 3.92 24.01 -5.47
CA TYR A 51 4.11 23.14 -6.64
C TYR A 51 2.98 22.11 -6.80
N GLN A 52 2.54 21.46 -5.73
CA GLN A 52 1.47 20.47 -5.79
C GLN A 52 0.12 21.10 -6.12
N ILE A 53 -0.16 22.32 -5.63
CA ILE A 53 -1.37 23.07 -5.93
C ILE A 53 -1.35 23.56 -7.39
N GLU A 54 -0.23 24.13 -7.86
CA GLU A 54 -0.08 24.55 -9.27
C GLU A 54 -0.28 23.39 -10.24
N LYS A 55 0.11 22.20 -9.84
CA LYS A 55 0.09 20.97 -10.65
C LYS A 55 -1.08 20.03 -10.32
N GLU A 56 -2.12 20.52 -9.64
CA GLU A 56 -3.21 19.66 -9.17
C GLU A 56 -3.95 18.91 -10.29
N ASP A 57 -4.04 19.51 -11.47
CA ASP A 57 -4.68 18.94 -12.65
C ASP A 57 -3.72 18.09 -13.52
N ASP A 58 -2.42 18.16 -13.26
CA ASP A 58 -1.41 17.37 -13.98
C ASP A 58 -1.38 15.95 -13.41
N THR A 59 -1.79 14.98 -14.22
CA THR A 59 -1.80 13.56 -13.83
C THR A 59 -0.40 13.07 -13.46
N LEU A 60 -0.30 12.36 -12.34
CA LEU A 60 0.92 11.71 -11.90
C LEU A 60 1.18 10.43 -12.69
N GLU A 61 2.43 10.20 -13.04
CA GLU A 61 2.87 8.95 -13.64
C GLU A 61 2.80 7.80 -12.63
N PRO A 62 2.53 6.56 -13.12
CA PRO A 62 2.54 5.37 -12.29
C PRO A 62 3.85 5.18 -11.52
N GLY A 63 3.73 4.91 -10.23
CA GLY A 63 4.85 4.55 -9.36
C GLY A 63 5.11 3.04 -9.32
N GLN A 64 6.01 2.64 -8.43
CA GLN A 64 6.49 1.25 -8.33
C GLN A 64 5.39 0.24 -7.98
N ALA A 65 4.45 0.64 -7.15
CA ALA A 65 3.35 -0.20 -6.71
C ALA A 65 2.16 -0.21 -7.67
N PHE A 66 2.11 0.72 -8.60
CA PHE A 66 0.95 0.90 -9.46
C PHE A 66 0.52 -0.39 -10.20
N PRO A 67 1.42 -1.14 -10.86
CA PRO A 67 1.04 -2.38 -11.54
C PRO A 67 0.47 -3.44 -10.58
N MET A 68 1.05 -3.55 -9.39
CA MET A 68 0.58 -4.48 -8.35
C MET A 68 -0.80 -4.07 -7.84
N VAL A 69 -1.00 -2.79 -7.53
CA VAL A 69 -2.30 -2.26 -7.05
C VAL A 69 -3.38 -2.47 -8.10
N LYS A 70 -3.10 -2.19 -9.36
CA LYS A 70 -4.04 -2.43 -10.45
C LYS A 70 -4.47 -3.90 -10.54
N LYS A 71 -3.50 -4.83 -10.43
CA LYS A 71 -3.78 -6.27 -10.41
C LYS A 71 -4.58 -6.69 -9.18
N LEU A 72 -4.24 -6.18 -7.99
CA LEU A 72 -4.97 -6.44 -6.75
C LEU A 72 -6.43 -6.02 -6.86
N LEU A 73 -6.69 -4.80 -7.33
CA LEU A 73 -8.04 -4.29 -7.50
C LEU A 73 -8.83 -5.07 -8.57
N ALA A 74 -8.16 -5.50 -9.65
CA ALA A 74 -8.78 -6.30 -10.71
C ALA A 74 -9.24 -7.67 -10.22
N LEU A 75 -8.61 -8.26 -9.18
CA LEU A 75 -9.05 -9.53 -8.61
C LEU A 75 -10.47 -9.48 -8.05
N ASN A 76 -10.97 -8.30 -7.64
CA ASN A 76 -12.32 -8.17 -7.12
C ASN A 76 -13.40 -8.63 -8.09
N SER A 77 -13.15 -8.56 -9.40
CA SER A 77 -14.09 -9.08 -10.42
C SER A 77 -14.19 -10.60 -10.46
N GLN A 78 -13.23 -11.29 -9.83
CA GLN A 78 -13.14 -12.75 -9.81
C GLN A 78 -13.42 -13.35 -8.42
N LEU A 79 -13.51 -12.50 -7.40
CA LEU A 79 -13.81 -12.92 -6.04
C LEU A 79 -15.32 -12.99 -5.80
N PRO A 80 -15.80 -13.92 -4.96
CA PRO A 80 -17.18 -13.95 -4.53
C PRO A 80 -17.50 -12.70 -3.68
N ASP A 81 -18.78 -12.30 -3.63
CA ASP A 81 -19.26 -11.11 -2.91
C ASP A 81 -18.89 -11.09 -1.42
N SER A 82 -18.63 -12.26 -0.83
CA SER A 82 -18.20 -12.41 0.56
C SER A 82 -16.72 -12.05 0.80
N LEU A 83 -15.94 -11.92 -0.25
CA LEU A 83 -14.51 -11.59 -0.20
C LEU A 83 -14.23 -10.34 -1.00
N GLY A 84 -13.17 -9.62 -0.62
CA GLY A 84 -12.76 -8.44 -1.37
C GLY A 84 -11.36 -7.97 -1.01
N ILE A 85 -10.76 -7.23 -1.93
CA ILE A 85 -9.51 -6.53 -1.73
C ILE A 85 -9.80 -5.04 -1.77
N GLU A 86 -9.39 -4.34 -0.74
CA GLU A 86 -9.47 -2.90 -0.67
C GLU A 86 -8.06 -2.33 -0.53
N VAL A 87 -7.75 -1.36 -1.36
CA VAL A 87 -6.53 -0.58 -1.24
C VAL A 87 -6.89 0.79 -0.73
N ILE A 88 -6.22 1.25 0.30
CA ILE A 88 -6.36 2.60 0.86
C ILE A 88 -5.05 3.36 0.72
N LEU A 89 -5.18 4.66 0.54
CA LEU A 89 -4.01 5.55 0.45
C LEU A 89 -3.69 6.11 1.83
N LEU A 90 -2.44 5.95 2.27
CA LEU A 90 -1.91 6.66 3.44
C LEU A 90 -0.76 7.56 2.99
N SER A 91 -0.94 8.87 3.10
CA SER A 91 0.03 9.85 2.63
C SER A 91 0.48 10.77 3.74
N ARG A 92 1.78 11.08 3.78
CA ARG A 92 2.31 12.12 4.67
C ARG A 92 1.91 13.53 4.25
N ASN A 93 1.40 13.69 3.03
CA ASN A 93 0.94 15.00 2.54
C ASN A 93 -0.17 15.57 3.43
N SER A 94 -0.37 16.86 3.35
CA SER A 94 -1.58 17.54 3.82
C SER A 94 -2.74 17.34 2.82
N ALA A 95 -3.96 17.64 3.23
CA ALA A 95 -5.13 17.42 2.39
C ALA A 95 -5.15 18.30 1.12
N ASP A 96 -4.65 19.53 1.22
CA ASP A 96 -4.53 20.49 0.13
C ASP A 96 -3.52 20.05 -0.95
N THR A 97 -2.43 19.39 -0.54
CA THR A 97 -1.43 18.83 -1.48
C THR A 97 -1.82 17.44 -1.98
N GLY A 98 -2.84 16.84 -1.40
CA GLY A 98 -3.34 15.52 -1.76
C GLY A 98 -4.27 15.49 -2.97
N LEU A 99 -4.79 16.64 -3.42
CA LEU A 99 -5.77 16.70 -4.49
C LEU A 99 -5.24 16.14 -5.82
N ARG A 100 -4.01 16.48 -6.17
CA ARG A 100 -3.31 15.92 -7.35
C ARG A 100 -3.27 14.39 -7.34
N VAL A 101 -3.05 13.80 -6.16
CA VAL A 101 -3.04 12.33 -6.02
C VAL A 101 -4.43 11.75 -6.24
N PHE A 102 -5.49 12.39 -5.73
CA PHE A 102 -6.86 11.97 -5.98
C PHE A 102 -7.25 12.08 -7.45
N ASN A 103 -6.95 13.21 -8.09
CA ASN A 103 -7.20 13.40 -9.52
C ASN A 103 -6.49 12.33 -10.36
N SER A 104 -5.28 11.95 -9.95
CA SER A 104 -4.53 10.87 -10.62
C SER A 104 -5.14 9.49 -10.39
N ILE A 105 -5.65 9.20 -9.18
CA ILE A 105 -6.38 7.96 -8.88
C ILE A 105 -7.61 7.84 -9.79
N GLU A 106 -8.38 8.91 -9.93
CA GLU A 106 -9.58 8.95 -10.79
C GLU A 106 -9.21 8.81 -12.27
N HIS A 107 -8.20 9.56 -12.73
CA HIS A 107 -7.71 9.50 -14.10
C HIS A 107 -7.28 8.08 -14.52
N HIS A 108 -6.58 7.38 -13.64
CA HIS A 108 -6.12 6.01 -13.88
C HIS A 108 -7.19 4.94 -13.62
N GLY A 109 -8.39 5.32 -13.21
CA GLY A 109 -9.52 4.41 -12.98
C GLY A 109 -9.28 3.44 -11.81
N LEU A 110 -8.50 3.83 -10.81
CA LEU A 110 -8.26 3.00 -9.63
C LEU A 110 -9.42 3.10 -8.65
N SER A 111 -9.97 1.97 -8.22
CA SER A 111 -11.06 1.90 -7.23
C SER A 111 -10.54 2.09 -5.80
N ILE A 112 -9.85 3.22 -5.55
CA ILE A 112 -9.36 3.62 -4.21
C ILE A 112 -10.28 4.72 -3.70
N THR A 113 -11.11 4.40 -2.71
CA THR A 113 -12.16 5.30 -2.18
C THR A 113 -11.86 5.85 -0.80
N ARG A 114 -10.87 5.28 -0.10
CA ARG A 114 -10.45 5.74 1.22
C ARG A 114 -9.01 6.20 1.21
N ALA A 115 -8.76 7.35 1.85
CA ALA A 115 -7.41 7.88 2.03
C ALA A 115 -7.30 8.60 3.37
N ALA A 116 -6.08 8.67 3.90
CA ALA A 116 -5.72 9.60 4.97
C ALA A 116 -4.48 10.40 4.58
N PHE A 117 -4.58 11.71 4.74
CA PHE A 117 -3.49 12.65 4.61
C PHE A 117 -3.04 13.04 6.01
N CYS A 118 -1.81 12.69 6.35
CA CYS A 118 -1.33 12.71 7.75
C CYS A 118 -0.64 14.01 8.13
N GLY A 119 -0.53 15.00 7.22
CA GLY A 119 0.07 16.30 7.49
C GLY A 119 1.49 16.22 8.06
N GLY A 120 2.33 15.32 7.55
CA GLY A 120 3.70 15.06 8.02
C GLY A 120 3.81 13.99 9.12
N GLU A 121 2.71 13.63 9.78
CA GLU A 121 2.71 12.58 10.81
C GLU A 121 2.95 11.18 10.23
N PRO A 122 3.50 10.24 11.03
CA PRO A 122 3.73 8.88 10.59
C PRO A 122 2.44 8.13 10.22
N PRO A 123 2.34 7.55 9.02
CA PRO A 123 1.11 6.90 8.53
C PRO A 123 0.66 5.68 9.34
N TRP A 124 1.57 4.98 10.00
CA TRP A 124 1.27 3.74 10.74
C TRP A 124 0.18 3.90 11.80
N ARG A 125 0.02 5.10 12.36
CA ARG A 125 -1.02 5.41 13.37
C ARG A 125 -2.45 5.21 12.87
N TYR A 126 -2.64 5.27 11.57
CA TYR A 126 -3.94 5.15 10.93
C TYR A 126 -4.27 3.71 10.49
N ILE A 127 -3.28 2.81 10.48
CA ILE A 127 -3.42 1.47 9.93
C ILE A 127 -4.48 0.65 10.67
N GLU A 128 -4.44 0.64 12.00
CA GLU A 128 -5.42 -0.06 12.83
C GLU A 128 -6.83 0.52 12.66
N ALA A 129 -6.95 1.85 12.68
CA ALA A 129 -8.24 2.54 12.54
C ALA A 129 -8.91 2.28 11.19
N PHE A 130 -8.14 2.04 10.14
CA PHE A 130 -8.64 1.66 8.82
C PHE A 130 -8.82 0.15 8.65
N GLY A 131 -8.42 -0.65 9.60
CA GLY A 131 -8.50 -2.12 9.54
C GLY A 131 -7.54 -2.73 8.51
N CYS A 132 -6.37 -2.11 8.30
CA CYS A 132 -5.40 -2.62 7.32
C CYS A 132 -4.59 -3.78 7.90
N GLN A 133 -4.38 -4.80 7.07
CA GLN A 133 -3.55 -5.95 7.39
C GLN A 133 -2.12 -5.83 6.89
N LEU A 134 -1.86 -4.94 5.92
CA LEU A 134 -0.54 -4.75 5.33
C LEU A 134 -0.32 -3.28 4.96
N PHE A 135 0.86 -2.76 5.26
CA PHE A 135 1.30 -1.43 4.84
C PHE A 135 2.47 -1.53 3.85
N LEU A 136 2.32 -0.88 2.70
CA LEU A 136 3.33 -0.84 1.64
C LEU A 136 3.76 0.60 1.40
N SER A 137 5.06 0.86 1.47
CA SER A 137 5.61 2.20 1.29
C SER A 137 6.89 2.18 0.46
N ALA A 138 7.16 3.27 -0.25
CA ALA A 138 8.47 3.52 -0.84
C ALA A 138 9.50 4.02 0.20
N GLU A 139 9.01 4.46 1.37
CA GLU A 139 9.83 5.01 2.45
C GLU A 139 10.19 3.93 3.48
N GLY A 140 11.43 3.47 3.47
CA GLY A 140 11.92 2.46 4.42
C GLY A 140 11.82 2.90 5.89
N GLY A 141 11.92 4.20 6.16
CA GLY A 141 11.73 4.77 7.50
C GLY A 141 10.32 4.55 8.04
N ASP A 142 9.30 4.78 7.23
CA ASP A 142 7.90 4.57 7.61
C ASP A 142 7.60 3.09 7.84
N VAL A 143 8.15 2.22 6.99
CA VAL A 143 8.01 0.77 7.13
C VAL A 143 8.64 0.29 8.44
N ARG A 144 9.85 0.76 8.76
CA ARG A 144 10.52 0.37 10.00
C ARG A 144 9.70 0.76 11.23
N VAL A 145 9.22 2.00 11.25
CA VAL A 145 8.37 2.48 12.38
C VAL A 145 7.09 1.67 12.47
N ALA A 146 6.46 1.32 11.34
CA ALA A 146 5.27 0.47 11.32
C ALA A 146 5.55 -0.93 11.91
N LEU A 147 6.64 -1.57 11.49
CA LEU A 147 7.07 -2.88 12.00
C LEU A 147 7.38 -2.84 13.51
N ASP A 148 8.07 -1.80 13.99
CA ASP A 148 8.40 -1.61 15.41
C ASP A 148 7.12 -1.44 16.27
N ASN A 149 6.00 -1.04 15.66
CA ASN A 149 4.69 -0.93 16.30
C ASN A 149 3.75 -2.11 15.99
N GLY A 150 4.29 -3.24 15.52
CA GLY A 150 3.54 -4.48 15.34
C GLY A 150 2.67 -4.52 14.07
N VAL A 151 2.86 -3.59 13.14
CA VAL A 151 2.14 -3.56 11.86
C VAL A 151 2.94 -4.33 10.81
N ALA A 152 2.29 -5.26 10.11
CA ALA A 152 2.90 -5.90 8.95
C ALA A 152 3.14 -4.86 7.85
N ALA A 153 4.39 -4.69 7.46
CA ALA A 153 4.76 -3.67 6.48
C ALA A 153 5.94 -4.13 5.59
N ALA A 154 6.02 -3.57 4.38
CA ALA A 154 7.14 -3.82 3.47
C ALA A 154 7.50 -2.58 2.66
N THR A 155 8.81 -2.43 2.41
CA THR A 155 9.32 -1.39 1.51
C THR A 155 9.28 -1.91 0.07
N LEU A 156 8.70 -1.11 -0.81
CA LEU A 156 8.75 -1.36 -2.23
C LEU A 156 10.02 -0.74 -2.81
N VAL A 157 10.88 -1.60 -3.34
CA VAL A 157 12.13 -1.19 -3.97
C VAL A 157 11.98 -1.36 -5.48
N SER A 158 12.17 -0.28 -6.23
CA SER A 158 12.16 -0.34 -7.68
C SER A 158 13.46 -0.95 -8.19
N ASN A 159 13.33 -2.12 -8.80
CA ASN A 159 14.24 -2.44 -9.88
C ASN A 159 13.37 -2.41 -11.14
N ALA A 160 13.68 -1.52 -12.05
CA ALA A 160 12.95 -1.33 -13.31
C ALA A 160 13.07 -2.56 -14.24
N THR A 161 12.62 -3.69 -13.74
CA THR A 161 12.36 -4.85 -14.59
C THR A 161 10.97 -4.65 -15.15
N ALA A 162 10.88 -4.59 -16.47
CA ALA A 162 9.63 -4.39 -17.19
C ALA A 162 8.51 -5.19 -16.55
N ALA A 163 7.44 -4.50 -16.16
CA ALA A 163 6.22 -5.15 -15.72
C ALA A 163 5.82 -6.14 -16.80
N THR A 164 5.80 -7.43 -16.46
CA THR A 164 5.26 -8.43 -17.38
C THR A 164 3.79 -8.09 -17.56
N GLU A 165 3.34 -7.99 -18.81
CA GLU A 165 1.95 -7.67 -19.16
C GLU A 165 0.96 -8.78 -18.80
N ASP A 166 1.38 -9.77 -18.00
CA ASP A 166 0.47 -10.81 -17.56
C ASP A 166 -0.44 -10.31 -16.42
N ASP A 167 -1.68 -10.79 -16.40
CA ASP A 167 -2.68 -10.44 -15.37
C ASP A 167 -2.46 -11.20 -14.04
N GLN A 168 -1.42 -12.02 -13.93
CA GLN A 168 -1.18 -12.81 -12.74
C GLN A 168 -0.48 -11.99 -11.66
N LEU A 169 -0.99 -12.09 -10.45
CA LEU A 169 -0.35 -11.57 -9.25
C LEU A 169 0.46 -12.69 -8.59
N ARG A 170 1.77 -12.46 -8.44
CA ARG A 170 2.67 -13.43 -7.82
C ARG A 170 3.37 -12.78 -6.63
N PHE A 171 3.33 -13.47 -5.48
CA PHE A 171 4.09 -13.09 -4.29
C PHE A 171 5.15 -14.17 -4.02
N ALA A 172 6.36 -13.73 -3.69
CA ALA A 172 7.40 -14.58 -3.16
C ALA A 172 7.73 -14.14 -1.74
N PHE A 173 7.76 -15.09 -0.82
CA PHE A 173 8.16 -14.85 0.56
C PHE A 173 9.47 -15.58 0.82
N ASP A 174 10.44 -14.85 1.42
CA ASP A 174 11.66 -15.44 1.93
C ASP A 174 11.37 -16.14 3.27
N GLY A 175 11.57 -17.44 3.31
CA GLY A 175 11.34 -18.25 4.50
C GLY A 175 12.55 -18.35 5.44
N ASP A 176 13.73 -17.96 5.00
CA ASP A 176 14.96 -18.13 5.78
C ASP A 176 15.01 -17.24 7.02
N CYS A 177 14.41 -16.08 6.97
CA CYS A 177 14.32 -15.18 8.14
C CYS A 177 13.42 -15.71 9.25
N LEU A 178 12.57 -16.71 8.99
CA LEU A 178 11.69 -17.32 9.98
C LEU A 178 12.36 -18.45 10.78
N LEU A 179 13.57 -18.88 10.39
CA LEU A 179 14.29 -19.99 11.02
C LEU A 179 15.36 -19.55 12.02
N TYR A 180 15.56 -18.25 12.23
CA TYR A 180 16.41 -17.77 13.33
C TYR A 180 15.66 -17.91 14.66
N THR A 181 15.62 -19.12 15.15
CA THR A 181 15.33 -19.37 16.57
C THR A 181 16.46 -18.74 17.38
N SER A 182 16.10 -17.92 18.35
CA SER A 182 17.03 -17.38 19.34
C SER A 182 17.96 -18.48 19.86
N PRO A 183 19.25 -18.21 20.08
CA PRO A 183 20.15 -19.20 20.67
C PRO A 183 19.57 -19.64 22.01
N SER A 184 19.45 -20.97 22.19
CA SER A 184 19.05 -21.57 23.45
C SER A 184 19.96 -21.05 24.57
N PRO A 185 19.41 -20.57 25.69
CA PRO A 185 20.23 -20.19 26.84
C PRO A 185 20.95 -21.46 27.34
N ARG A 186 22.26 -21.35 27.52
CA ARG A 186 23.09 -22.37 28.18
C ARG A 186 22.87 -22.32 29.67
#